data_0573ca83edc639c8a73fa33cfa62e2eb
#
_entry.id   0573ca83edc639c8a73fa33cfa62e2eb
#
_cell.length_a   1.000
_cell.length_b   1.000
_cell.length_c   1.000
_cell.angle_alpha   90.00
_cell.angle_beta   90.00
_cell.angle_gamma   90.00
#
_symmetry.space_group_name_H-M   'P 1'
#
loop_
_entity.id
_entity.type
_entity.pdbx_description
1 polymer ?
#
loop_
_entity_poly.entity_id
_entity_poly.type
_entity_poly.pdbx_seq_one_letter_code
_entity_poly.pdbx_strand_id
1 'polypeptide(L)'
;MKYLFVTLMWNARAEMPAPSDIFAVSCQSYSPNGMTRYGRYTYLDDMSALTQWTKDAVYHNITVLETAKPRKEILNTVVETFPAYDVLVLWSRKEYELFRQAMHDCGHRLCTAKVVLLEELLGAVVRPGKRGRMPFQQVLRAFHVQTTRETFYQPKYRAGFLLELWDRVSQLAAQSEEWTQTELCLNPRTNTVHLPGCSHLGLEGGQPCTPQVLLE
;
A
#
# COMPACT_ATOMS: atom_id res chain seq x y z
N MET A 1 16.22 -9.09 4.39
CA MET A 1 15.01 -8.89 3.56
C MET A 1 14.88 -7.40 3.26
N LYS A 2 14.46 -7.05 2.05
CA LYS A 2 14.27 -5.67 1.61
C LYS A 2 12.77 -5.44 1.34
N TYR A 3 12.19 -4.48 2.01
CA TYR A 3 10.77 -4.13 1.90
C TYR A 3 10.59 -2.88 1.04
N LEU A 4 9.50 -2.84 0.28
CA LEU A 4 9.01 -1.63 -0.36
C LEU A 4 7.57 -1.36 0.11
N PHE A 5 7.38 -0.26 0.79
CA PHE A 5 6.08 0.25 1.22
C PHE A 5 5.57 1.22 0.16
N VAL A 6 4.37 1.01 -0.32
CA VAL A 6 3.74 1.85 -1.35
C VAL A 6 2.38 2.31 -0.88
N THR A 7 2.10 3.59 -1.03
CA THR A 7 0.75 4.15 -0.90
C THR A 7 0.43 5.07 -2.06
N LEU A 8 -0.83 5.03 -2.47
CA LEU A 8 -1.37 5.86 -3.54
C LEU A 8 -2.45 6.80 -2.98
N MET A 9 -2.59 7.94 -3.63
CA MET A 9 -3.78 8.77 -3.50
C MET A 9 -4.41 8.92 -4.88
N TRP A 10 -5.73 8.76 -4.95
CA TRP A 10 -6.46 8.83 -6.22
C TRP A 10 -7.76 9.61 -6.08
N ASN A 11 -8.19 10.20 -7.17
CA ASN A 11 -9.45 10.92 -7.26
C ASN A 11 -10.61 9.91 -7.31
N ALA A 12 -11.27 9.68 -6.18
CA ALA A 12 -12.27 8.64 -5.98
C ALA A 12 -13.61 8.97 -6.68
N ARG A 13 -13.61 9.09 -8.01
CA ARG A 13 -14.79 9.37 -8.82
C ARG A 13 -15.68 8.14 -9.02
N ALA A 14 -15.12 6.96 -8.93
CA ALA A 14 -15.79 5.69 -9.14
C ALA A 14 -15.44 4.69 -8.04
N GLU A 15 -16.23 3.62 -7.96
CA GLU A 15 -15.97 2.55 -7.01
C GLU A 15 -14.62 1.88 -7.27
N MET A 16 -14.29 1.65 -8.54
CA MET A 16 -12.97 1.19 -8.98
C MET A 16 -12.24 2.34 -9.68
N PRO A 17 -11.19 2.90 -9.09
CA PRO A 17 -10.40 3.95 -9.72
C PRO A 17 -9.58 3.40 -10.88
N ALA A 18 -9.38 4.23 -11.89
CA ALA A 18 -8.44 3.95 -12.97
C ALA A 18 -7.03 4.50 -12.64
N PRO A 19 -5.97 4.01 -13.29
CA PRO A 19 -4.63 4.60 -13.16
C PRO A 19 -4.59 6.11 -13.40
N SER A 20 -5.42 6.63 -14.32
CA SER A 20 -5.57 8.06 -14.58
C SER A 20 -6.09 8.87 -13.40
N ASP A 21 -6.71 8.22 -12.41
CA ASP A 21 -7.20 8.89 -11.20
C ASP A 21 -6.10 9.08 -10.13
N ILE A 22 -4.94 8.44 -10.28
CA ILE A 22 -3.84 8.57 -9.31
C ILE A 22 -3.29 10.00 -9.40
N PHE A 23 -3.31 10.70 -8.27
CA PHE A 23 -2.72 12.04 -8.16
C PHE A 23 -1.51 12.12 -7.21
N ALA A 24 -1.20 11.03 -6.51
CA ALA A 24 0.05 10.97 -5.74
C ALA A 24 0.52 9.53 -5.55
N VAL A 25 1.84 9.38 -5.59
CA VAL A 25 2.56 8.13 -5.32
C VAL A 25 3.54 8.37 -4.19
N SER A 26 3.56 7.47 -3.22
CA SER A 26 4.50 7.48 -2.10
C SER A 26 5.12 6.11 -1.95
N CYS A 27 6.45 6.06 -1.89
CA CYS A 27 7.22 4.84 -1.73
C CYS A 27 8.28 5.03 -0.65
N GLN A 28 8.50 4.00 0.15
CA GLN A 28 9.60 3.96 1.11
C GLN A 28 10.17 2.54 1.17
N SER A 29 11.48 2.41 0.93
CA SER A 29 12.16 1.15 1.18
C SER A 29 12.68 1.08 2.61
N TYR A 30 12.75 -0.15 3.11
CA TYR A 30 13.41 -0.48 4.37
C TYR A 30 14.28 -1.72 4.15
N SER A 31 15.51 -1.65 4.61
CA SER A 31 16.47 -2.76 4.61
C SER A 31 17.49 -2.57 5.73
N PRO A 32 18.26 -3.60 6.10
CA PRO A 32 19.36 -3.45 7.06
C PRO A 32 20.40 -2.37 6.68
N ASN A 33 20.49 -2.04 5.38
CA ASN A 33 21.43 -1.05 4.85
C ASN A 33 20.88 0.37 4.83
N GLY A 34 19.64 0.59 5.29
CA GLY A 34 19.03 1.90 5.38
C GLY A 34 17.66 2.04 4.73
N MET A 35 17.18 3.26 4.69
CA MET A 35 15.87 3.63 4.17
C MET A 35 16.00 4.63 3.02
N THR A 36 15.20 4.45 1.98
CA THR A 36 15.04 5.43 0.90
C THR A 36 13.58 5.82 0.81
N ARG A 37 13.31 7.11 0.66
CA ARG A 37 11.94 7.66 0.57
C ARG A 37 11.76 8.44 -0.72
N TYR A 38 10.63 8.21 -1.36
CA TYR A 38 10.18 8.96 -2.54
C TYR A 38 8.69 9.24 -2.42
N GLY A 39 8.27 10.45 -2.75
CA GLY A 39 6.85 10.80 -2.79
C GLY A 39 6.62 12.05 -3.62
N ARG A 40 5.67 11.97 -4.57
CA ARG A 40 5.35 13.06 -5.50
C ARG A 40 3.86 13.05 -5.83
N TYR A 41 3.35 14.23 -6.10
CA TYR A 41 2.09 14.40 -6.84
C TYR A 41 2.32 14.06 -8.30
N THR A 42 1.26 13.57 -8.96
CA THR A 42 1.23 13.33 -10.40
C THR A 42 0.20 14.23 -11.04
N TYR A 43 0.43 14.60 -12.28
CA TYR A 43 -0.58 15.28 -13.11
C TYR A 43 -1.82 14.40 -13.26
N LEU A 44 -3.01 15.02 -13.18
CA LEU A 44 -4.29 14.38 -13.46
C LEU A 44 -4.78 14.78 -14.85
N ASP A 45 -5.18 13.79 -15.63
CA ASP A 45 -5.64 14.01 -17.01
C ASP A 45 -6.97 14.81 -17.07
N ASP A 46 -7.81 14.66 -16.04
CA ASP A 46 -9.09 15.35 -15.93
C ASP A 46 -9.22 16.13 -14.62
N MET A 47 -8.90 17.41 -14.69
CA MET A 47 -9.01 18.34 -13.57
C MET A 47 -10.44 18.84 -13.32
N SER A 48 -11.35 18.65 -14.28
CA SER A 48 -12.72 19.16 -14.17
C SER A 48 -13.58 18.38 -13.17
N ALA A 49 -13.25 17.12 -12.94
CA ALA A 49 -14.01 16.19 -12.09
C ALA A 49 -13.32 15.85 -10.76
N LEU A 50 -12.60 16.83 -10.17
CA LEU A 50 -11.99 16.64 -8.86
C LEU A 50 -13.03 16.47 -7.76
N THR A 51 -12.93 15.38 -7.02
CA THR A 51 -13.77 15.17 -5.82
C THR A 51 -13.41 16.16 -4.71
N GLN A 52 -14.35 16.42 -3.79
CA GLN A 52 -14.08 17.28 -2.64
C GLN A 52 -12.91 16.73 -1.82
N TRP A 53 -12.84 15.41 -1.65
CA TRP A 53 -11.72 14.77 -0.96
C TRP A 53 -10.35 15.06 -1.62
N THR A 54 -10.28 15.02 -2.96
CA THR A 54 -9.03 15.35 -3.67
C THR A 54 -8.64 16.81 -3.47
N LYS A 55 -9.61 17.73 -3.54
CA LYS A 55 -9.38 19.15 -3.26
C LYS A 55 -8.86 19.39 -1.85
N ASP A 56 -9.46 18.72 -0.87
CA ASP A 56 -9.03 18.80 0.53
C ASP A 56 -7.63 18.20 0.73
N ALA A 57 -7.30 17.12 0.03
CA ALA A 57 -6.00 16.46 0.11
C ALA A 57 -4.84 17.35 -0.40
N VAL A 58 -5.11 18.25 -1.35
CA VAL A 58 -4.14 19.25 -1.84
C VAL A 58 -4.35 20.64 -1.24
N TYR A 59 -5.11 20.74 -0.14
CA TYR A 59 -5.43 22.01 0.53
C TYR A 59 -6.03 23.07 -0.40
N HIS A 60 -6.87 22.65 -1.34
CA HIS A 60 -7.44 23.48 -2.40
C HIS A 60 -6.41 24.14 -3.34
N ASN A 61 -5.13 23.80 -3.20
CA ASN A 61 -4.08 24.23 -4.10
C ASN A 61 -3.96 23.27 -5.29
N ILE A 62 -4.92 23.31 -6.21
CA ILE A 62 -4.98 22.44 -7.39
C ILE A 62 -3.80 22.63 -8.33
N THR A 63 -3.14 23.78 -8.29
CA THR A 63 -1.96 24.08 -9.12
C THR A 63 -0.83 23.04 -8.88
N VAL A 64 -0.78 22.44 -7.71
CA VAL A 64 0.17 21.35 -7.41
C VAL A 64 -0.05 20.15 -8.35
N LEU A 65 -1.30 19.87 -8.74
CA LEU A 65 -1.63 18.79 -9.66
C LEU A 65 -1.44 19.20 -11.13
N GLU A 66 -1.73 20.46 -11.46
CA GLU A 66 -1.57 21.01 -12.82
C GLU A 66 -0.09 21.08 -13.22
N THR A 67 0.80 21.38 -12.26
CA THR A 67 2.24 21.51 -12.48
C THR A 67 3.02 20.24 -12.17
N ALA A 68 2.36 19.19 -11.70
CA ALA A 68 3.00 17.92 -11.40
C ALA A 68 3.50 17.23 -12.67
N LYS A 69 4.49 16.38 -12.51
CA LYS A 69 4.99 15.53 -13.59
C LYS A 69 3.97 14.48 -14.01
N PRO A 70 3.97 14.06 -15.28
CA PRO A 70 3.17 12.95 -15.75
C PRO A 70 3.41 11.69 -14.92
N ARG A 71 2.34 10.91 -14.67
CA ARG A 71 2.41 9.67 -13.90
C ARG A 71 3.50 8.72 -14.38
N LYS A 72 3.69 8.59 -15.71
CA LYS A 72 4.73 7.75 -16.30
C LYS A 72 6.13 8.13 -15.83
N GLU A 73 6.47 9.40 -15.77
CA GLU A 73 7.77 9.87 -15.26
C GLU A 73 7.95 9.53 -13.78
N ILE A 74 6.89 9.71 -12.99
CA ILE A 74 6.91 9.41 -11.56
C ILE A 74 7.15 7.90 -11.34
N LEU A 75 6.44 7.04 -12.07
CA LEU A 75 6.58 5.58 -11.95
C LEU A 75 7.92 5.08 -12.49
N ASN A 76 8.47 5.68 -13.56
CA ASN A 76 9.83 5.40 -14.01
C ASN A 76 10.85 5.70 -12.89
N THR A 77 10.72 6.86 -12.25
CA THR A 77 11.58 7.22 -11.11
C THR A 77 11.42 6.24 -9.94
N VAL A 78 10.20 5.72 -9.68
CA VAL A 78 10.00 4.68 -8.66
C VAL A 78 10.77 3.42 -9.00
N VAL A 79 10.73 2.95 -10.25
CA VAL A 79 11.48 1.75 -10.69
C VAL A 79 12.99 1.96 -10.58
N GLU A 80 13.48 3.12 -11.01
CA GLU A 80 14.91 3.47 -10.92
C GLU A 80 15.39 3.56 -9.47
N THR A 81 14.57 4.13 -8.58
CA THR A 81 14.91 4.33 -7.16
C THR A 81 14.82 3.03 -6.37
N PHE A 82 13.88 2.16 -6.73
CA PHE A 82 13.59 0.90 -6.03
C PHE A 82 13.66 -0.30 -6.98
N PRO A 83 14.84 -0.61 -7.55
CA PRO A 83 14.97 -1.61 -8.61
C PRO A 83 14.71 -3.05 -8.15
N ALA A 84 14.85 -3.33 -6.86
CA ALA A 84 14.63 -4.66 -6.29
C ALA A 84 14.15 -4.58 -4.84
N TYR A 85 13.21 -5.46 -4.50
CA TYR A 85 12.69 -5.68 -3.15
C TYR A 85 12.15 -7.11 -3.04
N ASP A 86 12.17 -7.65 -1.83
CA ASP A 86 11.71 -9.01 -1.55
C ASP A 86 10.22 -9.03 -1.18
N VAL A 87 9.77 -7.95 -0.53
CA VAL A 87 8.40 -7.79 -0.06
C VAL A 87 7.83 -6.44 -0.48
N LEU A 88 6.66 -6.45 -1.09
CA LEU A 88 5.87 -5.28 -1.42
C LEU A 88 4.72 -5.15 -0.42
N VAL A 89 4.68 -4.06 0.32
CA VAL A 89 3.64 -3.78 1.33
C VAL A 89 2.75 -2.64 0.86
N LEU A 90 1.45 -2.88 0.81
CA LEU A 90 0.42 -1.87 0.53
C LEU A 90 -0.66 -1.93 1.61
N TRP A 91 -1.49 -0.89 1.66
CA TRP A 91 -2.60 -0.89 2.61
C TRP A 91 -3.68 -1.90 2.21
N SER A 92 -4.20 -1.81 0.99
CA SER A 92 -5.38 -2.58 0.55
C SER A 92 -5.21 -3.23 -0.82
N ARG A 93 -6.04 -4.22 -1.09
CA ARG A 93 -6.11 -4.86 -2.41
C ARG A 93 -6.42 -3.89 -3.53
N LYS A 94 -7.32 -2.95 -3.28
CA LYS A 94 -7.67 -1.90 -4.25
C LYS A 94 -6.46 -1.06 -4.64
N GLU A 95 -5.64 -0.70 -3.66
CA GLU A 95 -4.40 0.05 -3.88
C GLU A 95 -3.36 -0.77 -4.65
N TYR A 96 -3.25 -2.06 -4.34
CA TYR A 96 -2.37 -2.98 -5.06
C TYR A 96 -2.76 -3.13 -6.53
N GLU A 97 -4.04 -3.40 -6.82
CA GLU A 97 -4.52 -3.55 -8.20
C GLU A 97 -4.32 -2.27 -9.00
N LEU A 98 -4.60 -1.12 -8.38
CA LEU A 98 -4.39 0.18 -9.00
C LEU A 98 -2.90 0.44 -9.30
N PHE A 99 -2.02 0.13 -8.36
CA PHE A 99 -0.57 0.25 -8.55
C PHE A 99 -0.06 -0.69 -9.64
N ARG A 100 -0.48 -1.96 -9.60
CA ARG A 100 -0.12 -2.97 -10.58
C ARG A 100 -0.53 -2.55 -12.00
N GLN A 101 -1.76 -2.07 -12.16
CA GLN A 101 -2.26 -1.58 -13.45
C GLN A 101 -1.49 -0.36 -13.92
N ALA A 102 -1.24 0.61 -13.04
CA ALA A 102 -0.49 1.82 -13.38
C ALA A 102 0.95 1.51 -13.83
N MET A 103 1.61 0.56 -13.16
CA MET A 103 2.94 0.08 -13.55
C MET A 103 2.91 -0.59 -14.93
N HIS A 104 1.93 -1.48 -15.16
CA HIS A 104 1.75 -2.16 -16.45
C HIS A 104 1.52 -1.16 -17.60
N ASP A 105 0.66 -0.15 -17.39
CA ASP A 105 0.35 0.89 -18.40
C ASP A 105 1.60 1.73 -18.75
N CYS A 106 2.57 1.80 -17.85
CA CYS A 106 3.85 2.46 -18.08
C CYS A 106 4.92 1.52 -18.70
N GLY A 107 4.59 0.26 -18.96
CA GLY A 107 5.49 -0.75 -19.51
C GLY A 107 6.37 -1.45 -18.48
N HIS A 108 6.08 -1.30 -17.19
CA HIS A 108 6.80 -1.94 -16.11
C HIS A 108 6.09 -3.19 -15.61
N ARG A 109 6.86 -4.19 -15.19
CA ARG A 109 6.35 -5.32 -14.41
C ARG A 109 6.78 -5.14 -12.97
N LEU A 110 5.85 -5.39 -12.04
CA LEU A 110 6.24 -5.54 -10.65
C LEU A 110 7.21 -6.72 -10.53
N CYS A 111 8.23 -6.58 -9.71
CA CYS A 111 9.13 -7.71 -9.43
C CYS A 111 8.34 -8.83 -8.75
N THR A 112 8.90 -10.06 -8.76
CA THR A 112 8.29 -11.25 -8.16
C THR A 112 8.37 -11.25 -6.63
N ALA A 113 8.11 -10.10 -6.01
CA ALA A 113 8.11 -9.93 -4.58
C ALA A 113 6.88 -10.58 -3.94
N LYS A 114 6.99 -10.96 -2.67
CA LYS A 114 5.82 -11.26 -1.85
C LYS A 114 5.00 -9.98 -1.67
N VAL A 115 3.66 -10.08 -1.75
CA VAL A 115 2.78 -8.93 -1.58
C VAL A 115 2.01 -9.07 -0.27
N VAL A 116 2.15 -8.08 0.59
CA VAL A 116 1.44 -8.00 1.86
C VAL A 116 0.42 -6.86 1.79
N LEU A 117 -0.84 -7.20 2.01
CA LEU A 117 -1.95 -6.25 2.12
C LEU A 117 -2.27 -6.07 3.60
N LEU A 118 -1.83 -4.95 4.16
CA LEU A 118 -1.87 -4.77 5.61
C LEU A 118 -3.29 -4.67 6.16
N GLU A 119 -4.26 -4.17 5.39
CA GLU A 119 -5.68 -4.18 5.76
C GLU A 119 -6.21 -5.61 5.93
N GLU A 120 -5.85 -6.54 5.04
CA GLU A 120 -6.27 -7.94 5.11
C GLU A 120 -5.61 -8.64 6.32
N LEU A 121 -4.32 -8.41 6.49
CA LEU A 121 -3.56 -8.97 7.60
C LEU A 121 -4.11 -8.51 8.97
N LEU A 122 -4.38 -7.22 9.13
CA LEU A 122 -4.98 -6.66 10.35
C LEU A 122 -6.42 -7.11 10.55
N GLY A 123 -7.20 -7.21 9.46
CA GLY A 123 -8.57 -7.71 9.50
C GLY A 123 -8.65 -9.12 10.08
N ALA A 124 -7.66 -9.95 9.77
CA ALA A 124 -7.51 -11.28 10.30
C ALA A 124 -7.34 -11.33 11.81
N VAL A 125 -6.53 -10.41 12.33
CA VAL A 125 -6.08 -10.42 13.72
C VAL A 125 -6.99 -9.60 14.62
N VAL A 126 -7.33 -8.37 14.20
CA VAL A 126 -8.09 -7.42 15.04
C VAL A 126 -9.60 -7.67 14.97
N ARG A 127 -10.09 -8.28 13.89
CA ARG A 127 -11.53 -8.53 13.67
C ARG A 127 -11.79 -9.88 13.04
N PRO A 128 -11.43 -11.00 13.68
CA PRO A 128 -11.69 -12.32 13.13
C PRO A 128 -13.18 -12.48 12.85
N GLY A 129 -13.53 -12.86 11.61
CA GLY A 129 -14.91 -13.09 11.18
C GLY A 129 -15.73 -11.86 10.82
N LYS A 130 -15.23 -10.65 10.93
CA LYS A 130 -15.91 -9.43 10.46
C LYS A 130 -15.35 -8.96 9.12
N ARG A 131 -16.18 -8.99 8.08
CA ARG A 131 -15.86 -8.36 6.80
C ARG A 131 -16.17 -6.87 6.89
N GLY A 132 -15.19 -6.01 6.60
CA GLY A 132 -15.40 -4.57 6.54
C GLY A 132 -14.10 -3.84 6.24
N ARG A 133 -14.18 -2.79 5.45
CA ARG A 133 -13.03 -1.93 5.17
C ARG A 133 -12.62 -1.18 6.44
N MET A 134 -11.33 -1.14 6.69
CA MET A 134 -10.74 -0.30 7.75
C MET A 134 -10.11 0.92 7.08
N PRO A 135 -10.65 2.13 7.30
CA PRO A 135 -10.02 3.33 6.76
C PRO A 135 -8.61 3.50 7.30
N PHE A 136 -7.62 3.64 6.42
CA PHE A 136 -6.20 3.72 6.78
C PHE A 136 -5.93 4.72 7.92
N GLN A 137 -6.49 5.91 7.84
CA GLN A 137 -6.30 6.95 8.87
C GLN A 137 -6.86 6.55 10.25
N GLN A 138 -7.96 5.81 10.30
CA GLN A 138 -8.52 5.34 11.57
C GLN A 138 -7.61 4.28 12.21
N VAL A 139 -7.04 3.40 11.38
CA VAL A 139 -6.12 2.37 11.86
C VAL A 139 -4.81 2.99 12.35
N LEU A 140 -4.25 3.97 11.64
CA LEU A 140 -3.08 4.72 12.11
C LEU A 140 -3.32 5.29 13.51
N ARG A 141 -4.48 5.91 13.74
CA ARG A 141 -4.84 6.44 15.07
C ARG A 141 -4.97 5.35 16.13
N ALA A 142 -5.61 4.22 15.79
CA ALA A 142 -5.80 3.09 16.72
C ALA A 142 -4.45 2.47 17.15
N PHE A 143 -3.46 2.50 16.27
CA PHE A 143 -2.10 2.03 16.55
C PHE A 143 -1.15 3.15 17.02
N HIS A 144 -1.70 4.32 17.39
CA HIS A 144 -0.94 5.47 17.88
C HIS A 144 0.17 5.98 16.93
N VAL A 145 0.00 5.78 15.62
CA VAL A 145 0.86 6.38 14.62
C VAL A 145 0.53 7.86 14.51
N GLN A 146 1.50 8.70 14.82
CA GLN A 146 1.29 10.15 14.87
C GLN A 146 1.16 10.74 13.46
N THR A 147 0.00 11.29 13.16
CA THR A 147 -0.25 11.97 11.89
C THR A 147 -0.90 13.33 12.14
N THR A 148 -0.45 14.36 11.44
CA THR A 148 -1.20 15.61 11.31
C THR A 148 -1.97 15.57 9.98
N ARG A 149 -2.99 16.45 9.84
CA ARG A 149 -3.67 16.61 8.55
C ARG A 149 -2.69 16.95 7.45
N GLU A 150 -1.73 17.82 7.73
CA GLU A 150 -0.72 18.27 6.80
C GLU A 150 0.20 17.12 6.33
N THR A 151 0.73 16.34 7.24
CA THR A 151 1.63 15.23 6.90
C THR A 151 0.91 14.07 6.24
N PHE A 152 -0.35 13.78 6.65
CA PHE A 152 -1.12 12.64 6.13
C PHE A 152 -1.39 12.75 4.62
N TYR A 153 -1.63 13.96 4.11
CA TYR A 153 -1.91 14.18 2.69
C TYR A 153 -0.67 14.50 1.85
N GLN A 154 0.50 14.64 2.45
CA GLN A 154 1.73 14.84 1.70
C GLN A 154 2.31 13.51 1.22
N PRO A 155 2.53 13.32 -0.09
CA PRO A 155 3.08 12.08 -0.64
C PRO A 155 4.42 11.69 0.01
N LYS A 156 5.24 12.68 0.37
CA LYS A 156 6.55 12.48 0.99
C LYS A 156 6.50 11.61 2.26
N TYR A 157 5.40 11.65 3.03
CA TYR A 157 5.32 11.00 4.35
C TYR A 157 4.46 9.75 4.36
N ARG A 158 3.56 9.60 3.39
CA ARG A 158 2.47 8.63 3.45
C ARG A 158 2.94 7.17 3.53
N ALA A 159 3.94 6.77 2.74
CA ALA A 159 4.52 5.43 2.83
C ALA A 159 5.28 5.20 4.16
N GLY A 160 5.79 6.27 4.77
CA GLY A 160 6.38 6.22 6.11
C GLY A 160 5.38 5.84 7.20
N PHE A 161 4.13 6.31 7.10
CA PHE A 161 3.08 5.90 8.03
C PHE A 161 2.72 4.42 7.86
N LEU A 162 2.76 3.90 6.64
CA LEU A 162 2.54 2.47 6.39
C LEU A 162 3.67 1.63 7.00
N LEU A 163 4.93 2.07 6.87
CA LEU A 163 6.07 1.44 7.53
C LEU A 163 5.95 1.48 9.05
N GLU A 164 5.62 2.64 9.65
CA GLU A 164 5.46 2.76 11.10
C GLU A 164 4.33 1.85 11.61
N LEU A 165 3.22 1.77 10.88
CA LEU A 165 2.14 0.86 11.21
C LEU A 165 2.60 -0.60 11.14
N TRP A 166 3.36 -0.97 10.11
CA TRP A 166 3.95 -2.29 9.95
C TRP A 166 4.84 -2.66 11.16
N ASP A 167 5.71 -1.76 11.58
CA ASP A 167 6.59 -1.98 12.73
C ASP A 167 5.80 -2.23 14.02
N ARG A 168 4.75 -1.45 14.26
CA ARG A 168 3.89 -1.62 15.45
C ARG A 168 3.12 -2.94 15.40
N VAL A 169 2.58 -3.30 14.24
CA VAL A 169 1.88 -4.58 14.05
C VAL A 169 2.83 -5.73 14.23
N SER A 170 4.04 -5.64 13.69
CA SER A 170 5.08 -6.68 13.82
C SER A 170 5.51 -6.88 15.28
N GLN A 171 5.66 -5.80 16.04
CA GLN A 171 6.00 -5.87 17.47
C GLN A 171 4.87 -6.53 18.28
N LEU A 172 3.61 -6.19 18.02
CA LEU A 172 2.47 -6.80 18.67
C LEU A 172 2.35 -8.29 18.29
N ALA A 173 2.59 -8.61 17.02
CA ALA A 173 2.60 -9.98 16.54
C ALA A 173 3.66 -10.84 17.25
N ALA A 174 4.87 -10.32 17.41
CA ALA A 174 5.96 -11.02 18.10
C ALA A 174 5.66 -11.27 19.60
N GLN A 175 4.74 -10.49 20.19
CA GLN A 175 4.34 -10.63 21.60
C GLN A 175 3.11 -11.53 21.79
N SER A 176 2.43 -11.93 20.73
CA SER A 176 1.19 -12.70 20.78
C SER A 176 1.42 -14.10 20.24
N GLU A 177 1.29 -15.13 21.12
CA GLU A 177 1.32 -16.53 20.69
C GLU A 177 0.21 -16.83 19.65
N GLU A 178 -0.96 -16.22 19.81
CA GLU A 178 -2.09 -16.40 18.91
C GLU A 178 -1.78 -15.89 17.49
N TRP A 179 -1.00 -14.81 17.36
CA TRP A 179 -0.54 -14.31 16.06
C TRP A 179 0.49 -15.24 15.41
N THR A 180 1.47 -15.72 16.17
CA THR A 180 2.51 -16.61 15.62
C THR A 180 1.94 -17.93 15.13
N GLN A 181 0.82 -18.37 15.69
CA GLN A 181 0.09 -19.58 15.32
C GLN A 181 -0.96 -19.37 14.22
N THR A 182 -1.24 -18.12 13.84
CA THR A 182 -2.22 -17.84 12.78
C THR A 182 -1.74 -18.42 11.46
N GLU A 183 -2.46 -19.40 10.92
CA GLU A 183 -2.19 -19.93 9.59
C GLU A 183 -2.55 -18.88 8.53
N LEU A 184 -1.61 -18.61 7.66
CA LEU A 184 -1.76 -17.79 6.47
C LEU A 184 -1.54 -18.65 5.24
N CYS A 185 -2.04 -18.21 4.09
CA CYS A 185 -1.85 -18.88 2.82
C CYS A 185 -1.22 -17.94 1.81
N LEU A 186 -0.10 -18.33 1.24
CA LEU A 186 0.51 -17.64 0.11
C LEU A 186 -0.11 -18.14 -1.19
N ASN A 187 -0.67 -17.26 -1.99
CA ASN A 187 -1.11 -17.59 -3.34
C ASN A 187 0.12 -17.63 -4.27
N PRO A 188 0.51 -18.81 -4.80
CA PRO A 188 1.75 -18.95 -5.57
C PRO A 188 1.70 -18.23 -6.94
N ARG A 189 0.50 -17.93 -7.47
CA ARG A 189 0.34 -17.23 -8.76
C ARG A 189 0.50 -15.72 -8.63
N THR A 190 -0.04 -15.16 -7.56
CA THR A 190 -0.05 -13.70 -7.32
C THR A 190 0.99 -13.25 -6.30
N ASN A 191 1.61 -14.21 -5.62
CA ASN A 191 2.55 -13.97 -4.52
C ASN A 191 1.93 -13.14 -3.36
N THR A 192 0.60 -13.16 -3.22
CA THR A 192 -0.15 -12.45 -2.18
C THR A 192 -0.44 -13.37 -1.01
N VAL A 193 -0.36 -12.81 0.18
CA VAL A 193 -0.69 -13.51 1.42
C VAL A 193 -2.15 -13.30 1.76
N HIS A 194 -2.84 -14.37 2.10
CA HIS A 194 -4.27 -14.41 2.41
C HIS A 194 -4.52 -15.19 3.69
N LEU A 195 -5.73 -15.04 4.23
CA LEU A 195 -6.25 -15.97 5.23
C LEU A 195 -6.65 -17.29 4.59
N PRO A 196 -6.56 -18.40 5.36
CA PRO A 196 -7.13 -19.68 4.95
C PRO A 196 -8.62 -19.52 4.56
N GLY A 197 -9.01 -20.13 3.45
CA GLY A 197 -10.39 -20.05 2.95
C GLY A 197 -10.74 -18.73 2.25
N CYS A 198 -9.79 -17.84 2.00
CA CYS A 198 -10.03 -16.65 1.18
C CYS A 198 -10.38 -17.03 -0.26
N SER A 199 -11.47 -16.46 -0.81
CA SER A 199 -11.94 -16.73 -2.18
C SER A 199 -10.92 -16.40 -3.27
N HIS A 200 -9.91 -15.60 -2.95
CA HIS A 200 -8.84 -15.21 -3.88
C HIS A 200 -7.67 -16.22 -3.94
N LEU A 201 -7.68 -17.28 -3.13
CA LEU A 201 -6.66 -18.33 -3.19
C LEU A 201 -6.79 -19.26 -4.40
N GLY A 202 -7.96 -19.24 -5.07
CA GLY A 202 -8.27 -20.14 -6.18
C GLY A 202 -8.61 -21.57 -5.71
N LEU A 203 -8.89 -22.46 -6.68
CA LEU A 203 -9.28 -23.85 -6.42
C LEU A 203 -8.12 -24.72 -5.88
N GLU A 204 -6.88 -24.33 -6.14
CA GLU A 204 -5.69 -25.09 -5.75
C GLU A 204 -5.24 -24.83 -4.30
N GLY A 205 -5.93 -23.90 -3.61
CA GLY A 205 -5.51 -23.46 -2.28
C GLY A 205 -4.19 -22.69 -2.29
N GLY A 206 -3.83 -22.08 -1.17
CA GLY A 206 -2.53 -21.42 -1.01
C GLY A 206 -1.52 -22.33 -0.31
N GLN A 207 -0.25 -21.98 -0.40
CA GLN A 207 0.79 -22.61 0.41
C GLN A 207 0.71 -22.07 1.84
N PRO A 208 0.69 -22.95 2.87
CA PRO A 208 0.71 -22.51 4.26
C PRO A 208 1.94 -21.62 4.53
N CYS A 209 1.74 -20.51 5.18
CA CYS A 209 2.81 -19.67 5.69
C CYS A 209 2.41 -19.09 7.06
N THR A 210 3.38 -18.69 7.85
CA THR A 210 3.13 -18.04 9.13
C THR A 210 3.51 -16.57 9.08
N PRO A 211 2.95 -15.71 9.93
CA PRO A 211 3.37 -14.32 10.03
C PRO A 211 4.89 -14.19 10.29
N GLN A 212 5.48 -15.12 11.01
CA GLN A 212 6.91 -15.12 11.30
C GLN A 212 7.77 -15.23 10.03
N VAL A 213 7.34 -16.05 9.05
CA VAL A 213 8.03 -16.18 7.74
C VAL A 213 7.97 -14.87 6.93
N LEU A 214 7.03 -13.98 7.25
CA LEU A 214 6.91 -12.66 6.61
C LEU A 214 7.78 -11.61 7.31
N LEU A 215 8.19 -11.86 8.55
CA LEU A 215 8.98 -10.95 9.38
C LEU A 215 10.49 -11.28 9.34
N GLU A 216 10.86 -12.50 9.00
CA GLU A 216 12.23 -12.95 8.76
C GLU A 216 12.70 -12.63 7.33
#